data_e143d46e5ebaa3615b695ecf5418be12
#
_entry.id   e143d46e5ebaa3615b695ecf5418be12
#
_cell.length_a   1.000
_cell.length_b   1.000
_cell.length_c   1.000
_cell.angle_alpha   90.00
_cell.angle_beta   90.00
_cell.angle_gamma   90.00
#
_symmetry.space_group_name_H-M   'P 1'
#
loop_
_entity.id
_entity.type
_entity.pdbx_description
1 polymer ?
#
loop_
_entity_poly.entity_id
_entity_poly.type
_entity_poly.pdbx_seq_one_letter_code
_entity_poly.pdbx_strand_id
1 'polypeptide(L)'
;MEITKRAKNAIKILFTDYLVDYNAHNLKDKLEISNVGTIKLLKRLEEKNILKSKKMGNATFYKVNTKNDYAIKLLELILMENDYSNYVKGWILDLGIFSNMTKSILLFGSVLKKGKKAGDIDVGFILKNSANYKKIQKKVNDINKNNRMKIHPLY
;
A
#
# COMPACT_ATOMS: atom_id res chain seq x y z
N MET A 1 -17.29 -7.74 13.90
CA MET A 1 -16.11 -8.14 14.67
C MET A 1 -15.05 -7.07 14.52
N GLU A 2 -14.60 -6.51 15.60
CA GLU A 2 -13.55 -5.49 15.57
C GLU A 2 -12.19 -6.15 15.30
N ILE A 3 -11.51 -5.70 14.24
CA ILE A 3 -10.16 -6.13 13.93
C ILE A 3 -9.19 -5.15 14.58
N THR A 4 -8.40 -5.65 15.52
CA THR A 4 -7.44 -4.82 16.26
C THR A 4 -6.41 -4.16 15.34
N LYS A 5 -5.84 -3.03 15.75
CA LYS A 5 -4.77 -2.34 15.02
C LYS A 5 -3.59 -3.27 14.70
N ARG A 6 -3.22 -4.15 15.64
CA ARG A 6 -2.15 -5.14 15.43
C ARG A 6 -2.50 -6.19 14.38
N ALA A 7 -3.76 -6.63 14.33
CA ALA A 7 -4.22 -7.56 13.29
C ALA A 7 -4.21 -6.92 11.91
N LYS A 8 -4.66 -5.66 11.77
CA LYS A 8 -4.57 -4.89 10.54
C LYS A 8 -3.13 -4.76 10.07
N ASN A 9 -2.22 -4.44 10.99
CA ASN A 9 -0.79 -4.30 10.68
C ASN A 9 -0.17 -5.63 10.21
N ALA A 10 -0.49 -6.74 10.87
CA ALA A 10 -0.04 -8.08 10.45
C ALA A 10 -0.51 -8.42 9.03
N ILE A 11 -1.80 -8.21 8.72
CA ILE A 11 -2.36 -8.45 7.39
C ILE A 11 -1.65 -7.57 6.34
N LYS A 12 -1.43 -6.28 6.67
CA LYS A 12 -0.73 -5.34 5.78
C LYS A 12 0.69 -5.78 5.48
N ILE A 13 1.49 -6.13 6.49
CA ILE A 13 2.88 -6.60 6.33
C ILE A 13 2.92 -7.88 5.48
N LEU A 14 2.09 -8.88 5.82
CA LEU A 14 2.04 -10.15 5.09
C LEU A 14 1.64 -10.01 3.62
N PHE A 15 0.97 -8.93 3.26
CA PHE A 15 0.60 -8.64 1.88
C PHE A 15 1.64 -7.78 1.16
N THR A 16 2.13 -6.71 1.79
CA THR A 16 3.05 -5.76 1.13
C THR A 16 4.45 -6.34 0.95
N ASP A 17 4.91 -7.16 1.90
CA ASP A 17 6.22 -7.82 1.86
C ASP A 17 6.09 -9.24 1.28
N TYR A 18 5.36 -9.42 0.18
CA TYR A 18 4.97 -10.72 -0.36
C TYR A 18 6.14 -11.64 -0.75
N LEU A 19 7.34 -11.09 -0.95
CA LEU A 19 8.58 -11.85 -1.23
C LEU A 19 9.18 -12.48 0.04
N VAL A 20 8.74 -12.05 1.22
CA VAL A 20 9.25 -12.56 2.50
C VAL A 20 8.30 -13.61 3.04
N ASP A 21 8.83 -14.77 3.39
CA ASP A 21 8.06 -15.78 4.11
C ASP A 21 8.08 -15.47 5.60
N TYR A 22 6.93 -15.08 6.12
CA TYR A 22 6.76 -14.72 7.53
C TYR A 22 6.23 -15.88 8.36
N ASN A 23 6.93 -16.17 9.47
CA ASN A 23 6.44 -16.97 10.58
C ASN A 23 6.27 -16.08 11.83
N ALA A 24 5.80 -16.63 12.95
CA ALA A 24 5.58 -15.85 14.15
C ALA A 24 6.87 -15.23 14.71
N HIS A 25 8.00 -15.90 14.55
CA HIS A 25 9.28 -15.45 15.10
C HIS A 25 9.82 -14.21 14.39
N ASN A 26 9.80 -14.17 13.05
CA ASN A 26 10.29 -13.02 12.29
C ASN A 26 9.26 -11.88 12.15
N LEU A 27 7.96 -12.16 12.40
CA LEU A 27 6.91 -11.14 12.35
C LEU A 27 6.75 -10.39 13.70
N LYS A 28 7.10 -11.01 14.84
CA LYS A 28 6.93 -10.43 16.19
C LYS A 28 7.56 -9.06 16.34
N ASP A 29 8.77 -8.89 15.81
CA ASP A 29 9.53 -7.64 15.93
C ASP A 29 8.89 -6.50 15.16
N LYS A 30 8.34 -6.80 13.96
CA LYS A 30 7.58 -5.83 13.15
C LYS A 30 6.22 -5.44 13.78
N LEU A 31 5.66 -6.34 14.60
CA LEU A 31 4.39 -6.10 15.30
C LEU A 31 4.57 -5.55 16.71
N GLU A 32 5.81 -5.51 17.21
CA GLU A 32 6.17 -5.06 18.57
C GLU A 32 5.37 -5.82 19.64
N ILE A 33 5.27 -7.14 19.49
CA ILE A 33 4.60 -8.03 20.44
C ILE A 33 5.43 -9.30 20.70
N SER A 34 5.11 -10.00 21.79
CA SER A 34 5.76 -11.27 22.13
C SER A 34 5.53 -12.35 21.07
N ASN A 35 6.44 -13.32 20.98
CA ASN A 35 6.28 -14.45 20.06
C ASN A 35 4.97 -15.22 20.33
N VAL A 36 4.61 -15.43 21.60
CA VAL A 36 3.35 -16.09 21.98
C VAL A 36 2.14 -15.26 21.52
N GLY A 37 2.19 -13.94 21.66
CA GLY A 37 1.16 -13.03 21.18
C GLY A 37 1.01 -13.08 19.67
N THR A 38 2.13 -13.15 18.94
CA THR A 38 2.13 -13.27 17.47
C THR A 38 1.52 -14.60 17.03
N ILE A 39 1.88 -15.72 17.67
CA ILE A 39 1.31 -17.04 17.36
C ILE A 39 -0.22 -17.02 17.56
N LYS A 40 -0.69 -16.52 18.70
CA LYS A 40 -2.15 -16.42 18.99
C LYS A 40 -2.88 -15.54 17.95
N LEU A 41 -2.27 -14.41 17.58
CA LEU A 41 -2.82 -13.50 16.56
C LEU A 41 -2.94 -14.17 15.20
N LEU A 42 -1.86 -14.82 14.73
CA LEU A 42 -1.83 -15.47 13.43
C LEU A 42 -2.81 -16.66 13.37
N LYS A 43 -2.86 -17.51 14.39
CA LYS A 43 -3.84 -18.60 14.47
C LYS A 43 -5.28 -18.08 14.41
N ARG A 44 -5.60 -17.03 15.18
CA ARG A 44 -6.94 -16.43 15.17
C ARG A 44 -7.33 -15.87 13.79
N LEU A 45 -6.38 -15.31 13.04
CA LEU A 45 -6.63 -14.83 11.67
C LEU A 45 -6.77 -16.00 10.68
N GLU A 46 -6.04 -17.09 10.89
CA GLU A 46 -6.17 -18.33 10.12
C GLU A 46 -7.50 -19.02 10.36
N GLU A 47 -7.95 -19.19 11.61
CA GLU A 47 -9.26 -19.73 11.98
C GLU A 47 -10.41 -18.97 11.32
N LYS A 48 -10.21 -17.68 11.07
CA LYS A 48 -11.16 -16.81 10.34
C LYS A 48 -10.98 -16.85 8.83
N ASN A 49 -10.13 -17.72 8.35
CA ASN A 49 -9.82 -17.86 6.93
C ASN A 49 -9.28 -16.57 6.26
N ILE A 50 -8.80 -15.60 7.07
CA ILE A 50 -8.15 -14.37 6.58
C ILE A 50 -6.71 -14.67 6.13
N LEU A 51 -6.02 -15.50 6.90
CA LEU A 51 -4.70 -16.02 6.54
C LEU A 51 -4.81 -17.50 6.17
N LYS A 52 -3.83 -17.96 5.44
CA LYS A 52 -3.53 -19.38 5.25
C LYS A 52 -2.10 -19.63 5.68
N SER A 53 -1.86 -20.82 6.24
CA SER A 53 -0.53 -21.23 6.64
C SER A 53 0.02 -22.36 5.78
N LYS A 54 1.35 -22.49 5.82
CA LYS A 54 2.08 -23.61 5.25
C LYS A 54 3.18 -24.00 6.23
N LYS A 55 3.21 -25.27 6.65
CA LYS A 55 4.31 -25.81 7.46
C LYS A 55 5.49 -26.11 6.55
N MET A 56 6.67 -25.61 6.90
CA MET A 56 7.94 -25.90 6.22
C MET A 56 8.97 -26.20 7.30
N GLY A 57 9.40 -27.46 7.38
CA GLY A 57 10.22 -27.96 8.49
C GLY A 57 9.50 -27.80 9.85
N ASN A 58 10.14 -27.19 10.82
CA ASN A 58 9.59 -26.93 12.15
C ASN A 58 8.87 -25.58 12.28
N ALA A 59 8.80 -24.79 11.20
CA ALA A 59 8.16 -23.48 11.20
C ALA A 59 6.86 -23.49 10.41
N THR A 60 5.90 -22.65 10.87
CA THR A 60 4.65 -22.37 10.15
C THR A 60 4.70 -20.97 9.60
N PHE A 61 4.57 -20.84 8.29
CA PHE A 61 4.57 -19.57 7.56
C PHE A 61 3.16 -19.17 7.16
N TYR A 62 2.90 -17.88 7.16
CA TYR A 62 1.57 -17.32 6.95
C TYR A 62 1.55 -16.34 5.77
N LYS A 63 0.48 -16.39 4.99
CA LYS A 63 0.18 -15.45 3.88
C LYS A 63 -1.30 -15.06 3.93
N VAL A 64 -1.64 -13.91 3.36
CA VAL A 64 -3.05 -13.52 3.21
C VAL A 64 -3.76 -14.52 2.30
N ASN A 65 -4.96 -14.92 2.68
CA ASN A 65 -5.78 -15.83 1.88
C ASN A 65 -6.52 -15.08 0.76
N THR A 66 -5.85 -14.91 -0.36
CA THR A 66 -6.40 -14.21 -1.53
C THR A 66 -7.51 -14.95 -2.26
N LYS A 67 -7.88 -16.17 -1.81
CA LYS A 67 -9.05 -16.92 -2.31
C LYS A 67 -10.33 -16.68 -1.51
N ASN A 68 -10.22 -15.91 -0.41
CA ASN A 68 -11.36 -15.56 0.43
C ASN A 68 -11.77 -14.11 0.17
N ASP A 69 -12.95 -13.88 -0.38
CA ASP A 69 -13.47 -12.55 -0.73
C ASP A 69 -13.53 -11.62 0.48
N TYR A 70 -13.86 -12.14 1.67
CA TYR A 70 -13.83 -11.35 2.90
C TYR A 70 -12.42 -10.85 3.22
N ALA A 71 -11.40 -11.71 3.09
CA ALA A 71 -10.02 -11.34 3.33
C ALA A 71 -9.53 -10.28 2.33
N ILE A 72 -9.94 -10.37 1.06
CA ILE A 72 -9.63 -9.37 0.03
C ILE A 72 -10.28 -8.02 0.36
N LYS A 73 -11.58 -8.00 0.64
CA LYS A 73 -12.28 -6.75 1.00
C LYS A 73 -11.73 -6.11 2.27
N LEU A 74 -11.37 -6.93 3.25
CA LEU A 74 -10.72 -6.46 4.47
C LEU A 74 -9.35 -5.86 4.18
N LEU A 75 -8.55 -6.50 3.32
CA LEU A 75 -7.25 -5.99 2.89
C LEU A 75 -7.39 -4.66 2.15
N GLU A 76 -8.36 -4.54 1.23
CA GLU A 76 -8.66 -3.28 0.53
C GLU A 76 -8.95 -2.14 1.53
N LEU A 77 -9.81 -2.39 2.53
CA LEU A 77 -10.09 -1.42 3.58
C LEU A 77 -8.83 -1.04 4.38
N ILE A 78 -8.01 -2.04 4.77
CA ILE A 78 -6.76 -1.80 5.49
C ILE A 78 -5.78 -0.95 4.67
N LEU A 79 -5.69 -1.20 3.36
CA LEU A 79 -4.83 -0.43 2.47
C LEU A 79 -5.35 1.00 2.23
N MET A 80 -6.67 1.21 2.29
CA MET A 80 -7.28 2.52 2.23
C MET A 80 -7.08 3.34 3.53
N GLU A 81 -6.94 2.69 4.68
CA GLU A 81 -6.67 3.32 5.98
C GLU A 81 -5.21 3.86 6.08
N ASN A 82 -4.64 4.38 5.00
CA ASN A 82 -3.34 5.01 5.09
C ASN A 82 -3.47 6.41 5.70
N ASP A 83 -2.85 6.61 6.86
CA ASP A 83 -2.68 7.92 7.49
C ASP A 83 -1.63 8.76 6.73
N TYR A 84 -1.93 9.03 5.46
CA TYR A 84 -1.13 10.00 4.73
C TYR A 84 -1.29 11.38 5.34
N SER A 85 -0.20 12.13 5.39
CA SER A 85 -0.25 13.53 5.79
C SER A 85 -1.23 14.32 4.91
N ASN A 86 -1.81 15.40 5.43
CA ASN A 86 -2.70 16.26 4.65
C ASN A 86 -2.05 16.78 3.36
N TYR A 87 -0.73 16.91 3.36
CA TYR A 87 0.03 17.28 2.18
C TYR A 87 -0.04 16.22 1.07
N VAL A 88 0.13 14.95 1.42
CA VAL A 88 0.00 13.83 0.47
C VAL A 88 -1.44 13.69 -0.02
N LYS A 89 -2.42 13.87 0.89
CA LYS A 89 -3.85 13.87 0.52
C LYS A 89 -4.18 14.99 -0.47
N GLY A 90 -3.59 16.17 -0.31
CA GLY A 90 -3.70 17.27 -1.27
C GLY A 90 -3.21 16.87 -2.66
N TRP A 91 -2.02 16.28 -2.75
CA TRP A 91 -1.49 15.79 -4.04
C TRP A 91 -2.37 14.72 -4.70
N ILE A 92 -2.95 13.81 -3.90
CA ILE A 92 -3.89 12.80 -4.44
C ILE A 92 -5.10 13.48 -5.09
N LEU A 93 -5.64 14.53 -4.49
CA LEU A 93 -6.75 15.31 -5.05
C LEU A 93 -6.31 16.08 -6.30
N ASP A 94 -5.17 16.78 -6.25
CA ASP A 94 -4.65 17.58 -7.37
C ASP A 94 -4.36 16.72 -8.60
N LEU A 95 -3.84 15.50 -8.40
CA LEU A 95 -3.60 14.53 -9.47
C LEU A 95 -4.90 14.00 -10.10
N GLY A 96 -6.05 14.19 -9.46
CA GLY A 96 -7.36 13.82 -9.99
C GLY A 96 -7.69 14.44 -11.34
N ILE A 97 -7.07 15.58 -11.73
CA ILE A 97 -7.25 16.23 -13.04
C ILE A 97 -6.81 15.34 -14.21
N PHE A 98 -6.03 14.30 -13.97
CA PHE A 98 -5.57 13.35 -14.97
C PHE A 98 -6.47 12.11 -15.11
N SER A 99 -7.47 11.92 -14.25
CA SER A 99 -8.32 10.71 -14.17
C SER A 99 -9.01 10.36 -15.49
N ASN A 100 -9.43 11.37 -16.26
CA ASN A 100 -10.10 11.15 -17.55
C ASN A 100 -9.16 10.61 -18.64
N MET A 101 -7.84 10.79 -18.48
CA MET A 101 -6.81 10.42 -19.46
C MET A 101 -6.05 9.15 -19.06
N THR A 102 -6.21 8.68 -17.80
CA THR A 102 -5.49 7.55 -17.24
C THR A 102 -6.42 6.44 -16.79
N LYS A 103 -5.94 5.19 -16.82
CA LYS A 103 -6.57 4.04 -16.18
C LYS A 103 -6.27 4.04 -14.68
N SER A 104 -5.04 4.46 -14.32
CA SER A 104 -4.58 4.54 -12.94
C SER A 104 -3.52 5.62 -12.79
N ILE A 105 -3.44 6.20 -11.60
CA ILE A 105 -2.43 7.17 -11.20
C ILE A 105 -1.78 6.64 -9.92
N LEU A 106 -0.47 6.52 -9.93
CA LEU A 106 0.32 5.97 -8.82
C LEU A 106 1.19 7.08 -8.25
N LEU A 107 0.89 7.53 -7.03
CA LEU A 107 1.77 8.41 -6.27
C LEU A 107 2.71 7.55 -5.42
N PHE A 108 4.01 7.73 -5.56
CA PHE A 108 5.00 6.93 -4.85
C PHE A 108 6.23 7.75 -4.44
N GLY A 109 7.29 7.08 -3.99
CA GLY A 109 8.56 7.73 -3.68
C GLY A 109 8.62 8.42 -2.32
N SER A 110 9.53 9.36 -2.22
CA SER A 110 9.91 10.02 -0.96
C SER A 110 8.79 10.86 -0.34
N VAL A 111 7.87 11.37 -1.16
CA VAL A 111 6.75 12.21 -0.72
C VAL A 111 5.81 11.48 0.25
N LEU A 112 5.59 10.17 0.06
CA LEU A 112 4.74 9.37 0.95
C LEU A 112 5.26 9.30 2.38
N LYS A 113 6.59 9.35 2.55
CA LYS A 113 7.27 9.29 3.86
C LYS A 113 7.62 10.66 4.41
N LYS A 114 8.14 11.56 3.57
CA LYS A 114 8.69 12.85 3.96
C LYS A 114 7.70 14.02 3.85
N GLY A 115 6.57 13.83 3.16
CA GLY A 115 5.57 14.88 2.91
C GLY A 115 6.19 16.11 2.27
N LYS A 116 5.99 17.29 2.86
CA LYS A 116 6.55 18.58 2.39
C LYS A 116 8.08 18.64 2.31
N LYS A 117 8.80 17.73 2.97
CA LYS A 117 10.27 17.67 2.98
C LYS A 117 10.82 16.79 1.84
N ALA A 118 9.98 16.23 0.98
CA ALA A 118 10.42 15.56 -0.23
C ALA A 118 11.02 16.58 -1.21
N GLY A 119 11.88 16.13 -2.11
CA GLY A 119 12.46 16.98 -3.16
C GLY A 119 11.53 17.12 -4.37
N ASP A 120 10.75 16.10 -4.64
CA ASP A 120 9.92 15.93 -5.82
C ASP A 120 8.69 15.05 -5.54
N ILE A 121 7.83 14.94 -6.54
CA ILE A 121 6.60 14.15 -6.52
C ILE A 121 6.68 13.10 -7.63
N ASP A 122 6.98 11.87 -7.25
CA ASP A 122 7.03 10.75 -8.20
C ASP A 122 5.63 10.24 -8.52
N VAL A 123 5.23 10.28 -9.80
CA VAL A 123 3.89 9.88 -10.26
C VAL A 123 3.97 8.96 -11.47
N GLY A 124 3.41 7.77 -11.35
CA GLY A 124 3.18 6.85 -12.47
C GLY A 124 1.81 7.07 -13.11
N PHE A 125 1.75 7.20 -14.43
CA PHE A 125 0.51 7.33 -15.19
C PHE A 125 0.30 6.10 -16.08
N ILE A 126 -0.70 5.28 -15.78
CA ILE A 126 -1.14 4.20 -16.67
C ILE A 126 -2.18 4.79 -17.60
N LEU A 127 -1.81 4.98 -18.86
CA LEU A 127 -2.62 5.69 -19.85
C LEU A 127 -3.83 4.86 -20.33
N LYS A 128 -4.96 5.51 -20.62
CA LYS A 128 -6.09 4.86 -21.32
C LYS A 128 -5.75 4.57 -22.78
N ASN A 129 -4.99 5.46 -23.42
CA ASN A 129 -4.48 5.28 -24.79
C ASN A 129 -3.21 6.13 -24.97
N SER A 130 -2.42 5.82 -25.98
CA SER A 130 -1.15 6.52 -26.27
C SER A 130 -1.33 7.99 -26.64
N ALA A 131 -2.47 8.37 -27.21
CA ALA A 131 -2.75 9.77 -27.57
C ALA A 131 -2.82 10.71 -26.35
N ASN A 132 -3.08 10.16 -25.14
CA ASN A 132 -3.10 10.93 -23.91
C ASN A 132 -1.71 11.33 -23.41
N TYR A 133 -0.65 10.67 -23.87
CA TYR A 133 0.72 10.95 -23.43
C TYR A 133 1.09 12.43 -23.56
N LYS A 134 0.99 12.99 -24.78
CA LYS A 134 1.33 14.40 -25.03
C LYS A 134 0.48 15.37 -24.22
N LYS A 135 -0.81 15.05 -24.01
CA LYS A 135 -1.72 15.88 -23.22
C LYS A 135 -1.33 15.91 -21.75
N ILE A 136 -0.99 14.75 -21.18
CA ILE A 136 -0.54 14.64 -19.78
C ILE A 136 0.81 15.33 -19.62
N GLN A 137 1.76 15.09 -20.53
CA GLN A 137 3.08 15.73 -20.49
C GLN A 137 2.98 17.26 -20.50
N LYS A 138 2.13 17.83 -21.38
CA LYS A 138 1.88 19.28 -21.41
C LYS A 138 1.33 19.78 -20.06
N LYS A 139 0.30 19.14 -19.53
CA LYS A 139 -0.28 19.52 -18.23
C LYS A 139 0.72 19.41 -17.07
N VAL A 140 1.54 18.33 -17.02
CA VAL A 140 2.60 18.18 -16.02
C VAL A 140 3.61 19.32 -16.12
N ASN A 141 4.04 19.66 -17.35
CA ASN A 141 4.97 20.77 -17.55
C ASN A 141 4.38 22.12 -17.09
N ASP A 142 3.08 22.35 -17.33
CA ASP A 142 2.42 23.58 -16.89
C ASP A 142 2.29 23.64 -15.36
N ILE A 143 1.96 22.53 -14.71
CA ILE A 143 1.97 22.41 -13.25
C ILE A 143 3.39 22.67 -12.71
N ASN A 144 4.40 22.07 -13.32
CA ASN A 144 5.78 22.20 -12.90
C ASN A 144 6.35 23.62 -13.05
N LYS A 145 5.84 24.44 -13.98
CA LYS A 145 6.23 25.85 -14.07
C LYS A 145 5.81 26.65 -12.85
N ASN A 146 4.63 26.37 -12.31
CA ASN A 146 3.99 27.17 -11.27
C ASN A 146 4.18 26.63 -9.86
N ASN A 147 4.62 25.39 -9.69
CA ASN A 147 4.81 24.75 -8.40
C ASN A 147 6.28 24.66 -7.99
N ARG A 148 6.56 24.87 -6.70
CA ARG A 148 7.89 24.67 -6.10
C ARG A 148 8.31 23.21 -6.17
N MET A 149 7.39 22.29 -5.84
CA MET A 149 7.60 20.84 -5.96
C MET A 149 7.29 20.39 -7.38
N LYS A 150 8.22 19.69 -7.99
CA LYS A 150 8.08 19.22 -9.38
C LYS A 150 7.51 17.81 -9.41
N ILE A 151 6.59 17.56 -10.34
CA ILE A 151 6.12 16.22 -10.65
C ILE A 151 7.14 15.56 -11.58
N HIS A 152 7.65 14.39 -11.18
CA HIS A 152 8.47 13.49 -11.98
C HIS A 152 7.57 12.37 -12.52
N PRO A 153 7.13 12.45 -13.79
CA PRO A 153 6.20 11.49 -14.34
C PRO A 153 6.90 10.25 -14.87
N LEU A 154 6.32 9.08 -14.62
CA LEU A 154 6.56 7.81 -15.32
C LEU A 154 5.31 7.46 -16.13
N TYR A 155 5.50 6.91 -17.34
CA TYR A 155 4.41 6.60 -18.27
C TYR A 155 4.41 5.12 -18.67
#